data_64df57da4b728eb34b08ce29b6ac8660
#
_entry.id   64df57da4b728eb34b08ce29b6ac8660
#
_cell.length_a   1.000
_cell.length_b   1.000
_cell.length_c   1.000
_cell.angle_alpha   90.00
_cell.angle_beta   90.00
_cell.angle_gamma   90.00
#
_symmetry.space_group_name_H-M   'P 1'
#
loop_
_entity.id
_entity.type
_entity.pdbx_description
1 polymer ?
#
loop_
_entity_poly.entity_id
_entity_poly.type
_entity_poly.pdbx_seq_one_letter_code
_entity_poly.pdbx_strand_id
1 'polypeptide(L)'
;FTQLQHKGISFIYKEGKQYPQNLLQLYDMPYGLYSKGQLLRADEPAVAMVGARGCSGYGRSVAYSFAKAFAQLGITVVSGMASGIDTAAHEGCIAGGGRTVAVLGNGVDICYPRENIRLYMQIQEKGTILSEYPPGTVPAAGRFPVRNRIISGISDAVIVVEARKRSGSLITADAALEQNRDVYVVPGNIGQPLSEGCNELIKQGA
;
A
#
# COMPACT_ATOMS: atom_id res chain seq x y z
N PHE A 1 3.05 10.58 -24.62
CA PHE A 1 3.87 11.14 -23.52
C PHE A 1 3.42 12.55 -23.16
N THR A 2 3.24 13.47 -24.10
CA THR A 2 2.84 14.88 -23.85
C THR A 2 1.54 15.01 -23.04
N GLN A 3 0.53 14.17 -23.29
CA GLN A 3 -0.73 14.20 -22.53
C GLN A 3 -0.59 13.76 -21.05
N LEU A 4 0.35 12.87 -20.74
CA LEU A 4 0.63 12.47 -19.35
C LEU A 4 1.29 13.60 -18.59
N GLN A 5 2.26 14.27 -19.20
CA GLN A 5 2.97 15.40 -18.60
C GLN A 5 2.03 16.57 -18.25
N HIS A 6 1.07 16.90 -19.11
CA HIS A 6 0.04 17.91 -18.82
C HIS A 6 -0.83 17.56 -17.60
N LYS A 7 -0.98 16.28 -17.28
CA LYS A 7 -1.70 15.80 -16.08
C LYS A 7 -0.81 15.61 -14.86
N GLY A 8 0.47 15.93 -14.94
CA GLY A 8 1.45 15.67 -13.89
C GLY A 8 1.65 14.17 -13.62
N ILE A 9 1.52 13.34 -14.67
CA ILE A 9 1.66 11.89 -14.58
C ILE A 9 2.94 11.48 -15.30
N SER A 10 3.79 10.70 -14.61
CA SER A 10 4.98 10.08 -15.15
C SER A 10 4.74 8.59 -15.41
N PHE A 11 5.52 8.00 -16.31
CA PHE A 11 5.54 6.56 -16.52
C PHE A 11 6.95 6.03 -16.21
N ILE A 12 7.03 5.13 -15.24
CA ILE A 12 8.25 4.49 -14.78
C ILE A 12 8.28 3.09 -15.38
N TYR A 13 9.22 2.81 -16.27
CA TYR A 13 9.34 1.50 -16.93
C TYR A 13 10.47 0.68 -16.31
N LYS A 14 10.44 -0.63 -16.48
CA LYS A 14 11.31 -1.60 -15.74
C LYS A 14 12.81 -1.39 -15.95
N GLU A 15 13.25 -0.83 -17.07
CA GLU A 15 14.65 -0.50 -17.31
C GLU A 15 15.04 0.90 -16.82
N GLY A 16 14.08 1.66 -16.30
CA GLY A 16 14.29 3.03 -15.80
C GLY A 16 14.93 3.03 -14.40
N LYS A 17 15.81 4.00 -14.15
CA LYS A 17 16.51 4.15 -12.85
C LYS A 17 15.58 4.32 -11.63
N GLN A 18 14.34 4.76 -11.88
CA GLN A 18 13.34 4.98 -10.82
C GLN A 18 12.47 3.75 -10.55
N TYR A 19 12.66 2.68 -11.31
CA TYR A 19 11.87 1.46 -11.13
C TYR A 19 12.35 0.73 -9.87
N PRO A 20 11.44 0.35 -8.94
CA PRO A 20 11.79 -0.36 -7.73
C PRO A 20 12.47 -1.70 -8.04
N GLN A 21 13.73 -1.84 -7.61
CA GLN A 21 14.52 -3.05 -7.90
C GLN A 21 13.86 -4.31 -7.32
N ASN A 22 13.19 -4.17 -6.19
CA ASN A 22 12.44 -5.25 -5.55
C ASN A 22 11.34 -5.85 -6.46
N LEU A 23 10.74 -5.04 -7.35
CA LEU A 23 9.72 -5.51 -8.30
C LEU A 23 10.30 -6.37 -9.43
N LEU A 24 11.57 -6.20 -9.77
CA LEU A 24 12.24 -7.01 -10.81
C LEU A 24 12.36 -8.48 -10.42
N GLN A 25 12.26 -8.80 -9.13
CA GLN A 25 12.33 -10.16 -8.61
C GLN A 25 10.98 -10.91 -8.68
N LEU A 26 9.89 -10.21 -9.00
CA LEU A 26 8.57 -10.81 -9.08
C LEU A 26 8.40 -11.58 -10.40
N TYR A 27 7.78 -12.76 -10.31
CA TYR A 27 7.44 -13.56 -11.48
C TYR A 27 6.51 -12.78 -12.45
N ASP A 28 5.54 -12.07 -11.90
CA ASP A 28 4.54 -11.28 -12.61
C ASP A 28 4.78 -9.76 -12.45
N MET A 29 6.05 -9.35 -12.50
CA MET A 29 6.45 -7.95 -12.34
C MET A 29 5.71 -7.04 -13.32
N PRO A 30 5.24 -5.84 -12.90
CA PRO A 30 4.65 -4.88 -13.81
C PRO A 30 5.69 -4.36 -14.80
N TYR A 31 5.37 -4.32 -16.09
CA TYR A 31 6.26 -3.76 -17.12
C TYR A 31 6.58 -2.28 -16.87
N GLY A 32 5.64 -1.56 -16.28
CA GLY A 32 5.82 -0.17 -15.90
C GLY A 32 4.69 0.30 -14.99
N LEU A 33 4.93 1.43 -14.36
CA LEU A 33 4.02 2.04 -13.40
C LEU A 33 3.75 3.49 -13.78
N TYR A 34 2.48 3.87 -13.81
CA TYR A 34 2.09 5.27 -13.82
C TYR A 34 2.27 5.84 -12.43
N SER A 35 2.85 7.03 -12.35
CA SER A 35 3.16 7.72 -11.09
C SER A 35 2.62 9.14 -11.11
N LYS A 36 2.09 9.59 -9.98
CA LYS A 36 1.64 10.96 -9.78
C LYS A 36 2.04 11.44 -8.38
N GLY A 37 2.44 12.69 -8.26
CA GLY A 37 2.93 13.27 -7.01
C GLY A 37 4.46 13.37 -6.97
N GLN A 38 5.05 13.11 -5.81
CA GLN A 38 6.49 13.16 -5.62
C GLN A 38 7.20 11.99 -6.34
N LEU A 39 8.46 12.20 -6.67
CA LEU A 39 9.28 11.17 -7.27
C LEU A 39 9.40 9.94 -6.36
N LEU A 40 9.16 8.75 -6.92
CA LEU A 40 9.39 7.50 -6.20
C LEU A 40 10.89 7.34 -5.92
N ARG A 41 11.23 7.08 -4.67
CA ARG A 41 12.59 6.75 -4.23
C ARG A 41 12.66 5.25 -4.00
N ALA A 42 13.15 4.56 -5.00
CA ALA A 42 13.11 3.10 -5.06
C ALA A 42 14.14 2.41 -4.15
N ASP A 43 15.08 3.16 -3.60
CA ASP A 43 16.19 2.74 -2.73
C ASP A 43 15.94 3.06 -1.24
N GLU A 44 14.85 3.74 -0.90
CA GLU A 44 14.49 3.99 0.51
C GLU A 44 13.81 2.77 1.13
N PRO A 45 14.09 2.47 2.42
CA PRO A 45 13.39 1.38 3.13
C PRO A 45 11.90 1.64 3.16
N ALA A 46 11.12 0.59 2.91
CA ALA A 46 9.69 0.70 2.80
C ALA A 46 8.97 -0.45 3.52
N VAL A 47 7.87 -0.14 4.20
CA VAL A 47 7.00 -1.11 4.87
C VAL A 47 5.58 -0.99 4.33
N ALA A 48 5.00 -2.12 3.93
CA ALA A 48 3.58 -2.17 3.60
C ALA A 48 2.74 -2.27 4.87
N MET A 49 1.65 -1.52 4.92
CA MET A 49 0.69 -1.62 6.01
C MET A 49 -0.70 -1.83 5.43
N VAL A 50 -1.32 -2.96 5.75
CA VAL A 50 -2.60 -3.40 5.17
C VAL A 50 -3.54 -3.93 6.24
N GLY A 51 -4.84 -3.95 5.93
CA GLY A 51 -5.82 -4.51 6.87
C GLY A 51 -7.27 -4.31 6.46
N ALA A 52 -8.15 -4.42 7.43
CA ALA A 52 -9.59 -4.35 7.23
C ALA A 52 -10.06 -2.97 6.77
N ARG A 53 -10.96 -2.94 5.77
CA ARG A 53 -11.62 -1.69 5.32
C ARG A 53 -12.55 -1.12 6.38
N GLY A 54 -13.28 -1.98 7.10
CA GLY A 54 -14.10 -1.64 8.26
C GLY A 54 -13.35 -1.99 9.54
N CYS A 55 -12.23 -1.31 9.80
CA CYS A 55 -11.41 -1.54 10.97
C CYS A 55 -12.05 -1.02 12.25
N SER A 56 -11.60 -1.53 13.40
CA SER A 56 -11.97 -1.02 14.71
C SER A 56 -11.25 0.30 15.03
N GLY A 57 -11.68 0.98 16.10
CA GLY A 57 -10.94 2.13 16.64
C GLY A 57 -9.52 1.76 17.08
N TYR A 58 -9.34 0.55 17.63
CA TYR A 58 -8.02 0.00 17.98
C TYR A 58 -7.14 -0.15 16.74
N GLY A 59 -7.61 -0.87 15.71
CA GLY A 59 -6.84 -1.07 14.49
C GLY A 59 -6.45 0.24 13.81
N ARG A 60 -7.38 1.21 13.72
CA ARG A 60 -7.10 2.55 13.20
C ARG A 60 -6.01 3.26 14.00
N SER A 61 -6.08 3.22 15.33
CA SER A 61 -5.08 3.86 16.21
C SER A 61 -3.70 3.22 16.07
N VAL A 62 -3.63 1.89 16.02
CA VAL A 62 -2.38 1.15 15.85
C VAL A 62 -1.76 1.47 14.47
N ALA A 63 -2.53 1.38 13.39
CA ALA A 63 -2.05 1.68 12.04
C ALA A 63 -1.50 3.12 11.95
N TYR A 64 -2.25 4.08 12.46
CA TYR A 64 -1.83 5.48 12.49
C TYR A 64 -0.52 5.67 13.28
N SER A 65 -0.45 5.11 14.50
CA SER A 65 0.71 5.29 15.38
C SER A 65 1.97 4.64 14.82
N PHE A 66 1.86 3.42 14.28
CA PHE A 66 2.99 2.72 13.67
C PHE A 66 3.47 3.45 12.43
N ALA A 67 2.56 3.85 11.54
CA ALA A 67 2.92 4.59 10.33
C ALA A 67 3.60 5.92 10.65
N LYS A 68 3.14 6.63 11.71
CA LYS A 68 3.78 7.85 12.20
C LYS A 68 5.19 7.58 12.72
N ALA A 69 5.40 6.51 13.48
CA ALA A 69 6.71 6.14 13.98
C ALA A 69 7.67 5.74 12.84
N PHE A 70 7.21 4.95 11.87
CA PHE A 70 8.02 4.61 10.69
C PHE A 70 8.43 5.86 9.90
N ALA A 71 7.51 6.79 9.70
CA ALA A 71 7.79 8.06 9.05
C ALA A 71 8.90 8.85 9.75
N GLN A 72 8.87 8.89 11.08
CA GLN A 72 9.89 9.56 11.90
C GLN A 72 11.27 8.88 11.81
N LEU A 73 11.31 7.60 11.49
CA LEU A 73 12.52 6.81 11.24
C LEU A 73 13.00 6.88 9.78
N GLY A 74 12.32 7.65 8.91
CA GLY A 74 12.65 7.74 7.49
C GLY A 74 12.21 6.55 6.65
N ILE A 75 11.32 5.68 7.20
CA ILE A 75 10.79 4.51 6.50
C ILE A 75 9.53 4.92 5.72
N THR A 76 9.50 4.62 4.44
CA THR A 76 8.34 4.86 3.56
C THR A 76 7.20 3.90 3.90
N VAL A 77 5.99 4.42 4.08
CA VAL A 77 4.79 3.59 4.30
C VAL A 77 4.05 3.38 2.99
N VAL A 78 3.86 2.11 2.63
CA VAL A 78 3.16 1.69 1.40
C VAL A 78 1.80 1.13 1.76
N SER A 79 0.75 1.53 1.05
CA SER A 79 -0.58 0.93 1.22
C SER A 79 -1.45 1.10 -0.03
N GLY A 80 -2.70 0.63 0.04
CA GLY A 80 -3.59 0.52 -1.11
C GLY A 80 -4.66 1.61 -1.22
N MET A 81 -4.64 2.64 -0.38
CA MET A 81 -5.63 3.72 -0.40
C MET A 81 -7.06 3.27 -0.06
N ALA A 82 -7.30 2.04 0.39
CA ALA A 82 -8.62 1.59 0.81
C ALA A 82 -9.07 2.30 2.10
N SER A 83 -10.38 2.28 2.37
CA SER A 83 -10.91 2.74 3.67
C SER A 83 -10.30 1.93 4.82
N GLY A 84 -10.31 2.46 6.02
CA GLY A 84 -9.89 1.75 7.23
C GLY A 84 -8.38 1.79 7.46
N ILE A 85 -7.73 0.63 7.54
CA ILE A 85 -6.31 0.52 7.89
C ILE A 85 -5.41 1.26 6.90
N ASP A 86 -5.63 1.11 5.58
CA ASP A 86 -4.82 1.79 4.57
C ASP A 86 -4.89 3.31 4.73
N THR A 87 -6.11 3.84 4.93
CA THR A 87 -6.33 5.27 5.20
C THR A 87 -5.55 5.72 6.42
N ALA A 88 -5.66 5.00 7.55
CA ALA A 88 -4.99 5.35 8.80
C ALA A 88 -3.46 5.29 8.67
N ALA A 89 -2.93 4.33 7.92
CA ALA A 89 -1.50 4.21 7.64
C ALA A 89 -0.98 5.42 6.85
N HIS A 90 -1.65 5.82 5.78
CA HIS A 90 -1.27 7.00 5.01
C HIS A 90 -1.36 8.29 5.85
N GLU A 91 -2.45 8.48 6.59
CA GLU A 91 -2.65 9.63 7.49
C GLU A 91 -1.56 9.71 8.56
N GLY A 92 -1.24 8.58 9.20
CA GLY A 92 -0.18 8.48 10.22
C GLY A 92 1.19 8.84 9.65
N CYS A 93 1.53 8.31 8.49
CA CYS A 93 2.79 8.60 7.81
C CYS A 93 2.93 10.10 7.48
N ILE A 94 1.89 10.72 6.91
CA ILE A 94 1.87 12.16 6.61
C ILE A 94 2.00 12.99 7.89
N ALA A 95 1.32 12.60 8.97
CA ALA A 95 1.40 13.28 10.26
C ALA A 95 2.76 13.12 10.93
N GLY A 96 3.51 12.06 10.63
CA GLY A 96 4.90 11.87 11.04
C GLY A 96 5.91 12.67 10.21
N GLY A 97 5.48 13.38 9.16
CA GLY A 97 6.34 14.11 8.25
C GLY A 97 7.06 13.22 7.22
N GLY A 98 6.67 11.95 7.13
CA GLY A 98 7.28 10.98 6.22
C GLY A 98 6.64 10.92 4.84
N ARG A 99 7.17 10.01 4.03
CA ARG A 99 6.69 9.73 2.67
C ARG A 99 5.79 8.51 2.68
N THR A 100 4.72 8.59 1.92
CA THR A 100 3.84 7.44 1.74
C THR A 100 3.58 7.16 0.27
N VAL A 101 3.43 5.89 -0.07
CA VAL A 101 3.16 5.42 -1.43
C VAL A 101 1.80 4.74 -1.46
N ALA A 102 0.88 5.32 -2.22
CA ALA A 102 -0.43 4.72 -2.46
C ALA A 102 -0.41 3.97 -3.79
N VAL A 103 -0.52 2.65 -3.75
CA VAL A 103 -0.66 1.83 -4.95
C VAL A 103 -2.13 1.67 -5.26
N LEU A 104 -2.58 1.97 -6.48
CA LEU A 104 -3.99 1.94 -6.85
C LEU A 104 -4.34 0.76 -7.77
N GLY A 105 -5.57 0.24 -7.69
CA GLY A 105 -6.14 -0.74 -8.62
C GLY A 105 -6.93 -0.10 -9.77
N ASN A 106 -6.71 1.20 -10.02
CA ASN A 106 -7.33 2.03 -11.06
C ASN A 106 -6.31 3.08 -11.53
N GLY A 107 -6.66 3.88 -12.52
CA GLY A 107 -5.77 4.94 -13.02
C GLY A 107 -5.36 5.92 -11.91
N VAL A 108 -4.10 6.40 -11.96
CA VAL A 108 -3.55 7.33 -10.96
C VAL A 108 -4.28 8.68 -10.89
N ASP A 109 -5.10 9.00 -11.88
CA ASP A 109 -5.90 10.23 -11.98
C ASP A 109 -7.30 10.10 -11.38
N ILE A 110 -7.66 8.93 -10.83
CA ILE A 110 -8.98 8.67 -10.24
C ILE A 110 -8.81 8.32 -8.75
N CYS A 111 -9.40 9.13 -7.87
CA CYS A 111 -9.46 8.82 -6.45
C CYS A 111 -10.52 7.75 -6.16
N TYR A 112 -10.10 6.65 -5.55
CA TYR A 112 -11.00 5.61 -5.05
C TYR A 112 -10.47 5.03 -3.73
N PRO A 113 -11.29 4.92 -2.69
CA PRO A 113 -12.69 5.39 -2.62
C PRO A 113 -12.80 6.93 -2.61
N ARG A 114 -13.95 7.48 -3.03
CA ARG A 114 -14.13 8.94 -3.18
C ARG A 114 -14.05 9.72 -1.87
N GLU A 115 -14.39 9.07 -0.76
CA GLU A 115 -14.27 9.66 0.58
C GLU A 115 -12.83 10.02 0.94
N ASN A 116 -11.83 9.36 0.36
CA ASN A 116 -10.42 9.61 0.60
C ASN A 116 -9.85 10.76 -0.26
N ILE A 117 -10.67 11.59 -0.89
CA ILE A 117 -10.18 12.63 -1.82
C ILE A 117 -9.20 13.60 -1.17
N ARG A 118 -9.40 13.98 0.10
CA ARG A 118 -8.49 14.87 0.82
C ARG A 118 -7.13 14.20 1.05
N LEU A 119 -7.15 12.94 1.46
CA LEU A 119 -5.94 12.15 1.65
C LEU A 119 -5.20 11.93 0.31
N TYR A 120 -5.93 11.62 -0.75
CA TYR A 120 -5.39 11.50 -2.09
C TYR A 120 -4.64 12.77 -2.54
N MET A 121 -5.20 13.96 -2.31
CA MET A 121 -4.54 15.23 -2.61
C MET A 121 -3.28 15.44 -1.76
N GLN A 122 -3.33 15.11 -0.47
CA GLN A 122 -2.17 15.19 0.42
C GLN A 122 -1.05 14.23 -0.01
N ILE A 123 -1.39 13.00 -0.46
CA ILE A 123 -0.40 12.05 -0.97
C ILE A 123 0.23 12.57 -2.27
N GLN A 124 -0.52 13.20 -3.16
CA GLN A 124 0.07 13.83 -4.34
C GLN A 124 1.08 14.92 -4.00
N GLU A 125 0.84 15.67 -2.93
CA GLU A 125 1.74 16.75 -2.50
C GLU A 125 2.98 16.22 -1.77
N LYS A 126 2.84 15.24 -0.87
CA LYS A 126 3.88 14.79 0.08
C LYS A 126 4.42 13.39 -0.18
N GLY A 127 3.80 12.62 -1.04
CA GLY A 127 4.12 11.23 -1.34
C GLY A 127 3.94 10.89 -2.81
N THR A 128 3.69 9.62 -3.08
CA THR A 128 3.60 9.09 -4.45
C THR A 128 2.33 8.25 -4.61
N ILE A 129 1.63 8.45 -5.70
CA ILE A 129 0.53 7.58 -6.14
C ILE A 129 1.04 6.75 -7.31
N LEU A 130 0.90 5.43 -7.23
CA LEU A 130 1.33 4.48 -8.24
C LEU A 130 0.16 3.65 -8.76
N SER A 131 0.23 3.27 -10.02
CA SER A 131 -0.65 2.26 -10.60
C SER A 131 -0.03 1.60 -11.82
N GLU A 132 -0.30 0.30 -11.99
CA GLU A 132 -0.01 -0.42 -13.23
C GLU A 132 -1.02 -0.09 -14.34
N TYR A 133 -2.19 0.44 -13.98
CA TYR A 133 -3.27 0.74 -14.91
C TYR A 133 -3.14 2.13 -15.54
N PRO A 134 -3.44 2.26 -16.85
CA PRO A 134 -3.42 3.56 -17.54
C PRO A 134 -4.35 4.59 -16.87
N PRO A 135 -4.02 5.89 -16.98
CA PRO A 135 -4.93 6.96 -16.56
C PRO A 135 -6.31 6.82 -17.21
N GLY A 136 -7.35 7.19 -16.47
CA GLY A 136 -8.75 7.01 -16.88
C GLY A 136 -9.30 5.60 -16.63
N THR A 137 -8.49 4.64 -16.18
CA THR A 137 -8.98 3.30 -15.83
C THR A 137 -9.85 3.35 -14.57
N VAL A 138 -11.11 2.98 -14.69
CA VAL A 138 -12.07 2.98 -13.56
C VAL A 138 -11.78 1.86 -12.57
N PRO A 139 -12.12 2.02 -11.27
CA PRO A 139 -12.00 0.96 -10.28
C PRO A 139 -12.83 -0.27 -10.63
N ALA A 140 -12.26 -1.47 -10.43
CA ALA A 140 -12.96 -2.74 -10.60
C ALA A 140 -12.50 -3.75 -9.53
N ALA A 141 -13.44 -4.52 -8.98
CA ALA A 141 -13.20 -5.40 -7.84
C ALA A 141 -12.04 -6.40 -8.06
N GLY A 142 -11.94 -6.99 -9.25
CA GLY A 142 -10.88 -7.95 -9.59
C GLY A 142 -9.47 -7.35 -9.67
N ARG A 143 -9.33 -6.03 -9.79
CA ARG A 143 -8.01 -5.37 -9.89
C ARG A 143 -7.35 -5.15 -8.55
N PHE A 144 -8.09 -5.08 -7.46
CA PHE A 144 -7.53 -4.83 -6.13
C PHE A 144 -6.65 -5.98 -5.63
N PRO A 145 -7.08 -7.27 -5.74
CA PRO A 145 -6.20 -8.40 -5.41
C PRO A 145 -4.93 -8.43 -6.26
N VAL A 146 -5.05 -8.22 -7.57
CA VAL A 146 -3.91 -8.20 -8.50
C VAL A 146 -2.90 -7.10 -8.14
N ARG A 147 -3.38 -5.90 -7.79
CA ARG A 147 -2.56 -4.78 -7.36
C ARG A 147 -1.75 -5.09 -6.09
N ASN A 148 -2.27 -5.92 -5.16
CA ASN A 148 -1.66 -6.15 -3.85
C ASN A 148 -0.23 -6.70 -3.95
N ARG A 149 0.10 -7.47 -5.00
CA ARG A 149 1.47 -7.93 -5.26
C ARG A 149 2.49 -6.79 -5.44
N ILE A 150 2.01 -5.62 -5.89
CA ILE A 150 2.86 -4.44 -6.04
C ILE A 150 3.07 -3.77 -4.68
N ILE A 151 2.06 -3.77 -3.79
CA ILE A 151 2.18 -3.24 -2.43
C ILE A 151 3.27 -4.02 -1.67
N SER A 152 3.18 -5.35 -1.62
CA SER A 152 4.20 -6.18 -1.00
C SER A 152 5.54 -6.10 -1.74
N GLY A 153 5.51 -6.10 -3.08
CA GLY A 153 6.69 -6.15 -3.92
C GLY A 153 7.62 -4.94 -3.83
N ILE A 154 7.11 -3.74 -3.57
CA ILE A 154 7.92 -2.53 -3.36
C ILE A 154 8.34 -2.33 -1.89
N SER A 155 7.92 -3.21 -0.99
CA SER A 155 8.18 -3.11 0.44
C SER A 155 9.18 -4.17 0.89
N ASP A 156 9.92 -3.89 1.95
CA ASP A 156 10.85 -4.85 2.58
C ASP A 156 10.10 -5.80 3.51
N ALA A 157 8.99 -5.34 4.09
CA ALA A 157 8.12 -6.12 4.95
C ALA A 157 6.65 -5.70 4.83
N VAL A 158 5.74 -6.56 5.26
CA VAL A 158 4.29 -6.31 5.29
C VAL A 158 3.77 -6.43 6.72
N ILE A 159 3.01 -5.43 7.16
CA ILE A 159 2.32 -5.44 8.46
C ILE A 159 0.82 -5.56 8.24
N VAL A 160 0.21 -6.61 8.79
CA VAL A 160 -1.23 -6.80 8.80
C VAL A 160 -1.78 -6.37 10.15
N VAL A 161 -2.61 -5.31 10.17
CA VAL A 161 -3.10 -4.72 11.43
C VAL A 161 -4.39 -5.37 11.90
N GLU A 162 -5.37 -5.52 11.05
CA GLU A 162 -6.63 -6.23 11.31
C GLU A 162 -7.07 -6.99 10.07
N ALA A 163 -7.45 -8.24 10.22
CA ALA A 163 -7.96 -9.07 9.13
C ALA A 163 -8.99 -10.08 9.62
N ARG A 164 -10.11 -10.21 8.89
CA ARG A 164 -11.00 -11.37 9.00
C ARG A 164 -10.37 -12.57 8.32
N LYS A 165 -10.84 -13.80 8.59
CA LYS A 165 -10.36 -15.05 7.95
C LYS A 165 -10.32 -15.03 6.43
N ARG A 166 -11.18 -14.24 5.78
CA ARG A 166 -11.24 -14.09 4.32
C ARG A 166 -11.10 -12.62 3.93
N SER A 167 -10.07 -11.98 4.44
CA SER A 167 -9.77 -10.59 4.14
C SER A 167 -8.89 -10.45 2.90
N GLY A 168 -9.14 -9.43 2.07
CA GLY A 168 -8.23 -9.09 0.96
C GLY A 168 -6.83 -8.70 1.40
N SER A 169 -6.63 -8.30 2.66
CA SER A 169 -5.30 -8.03 3.22
C SER A 169 -4.47 -9.30 3.42
N LEU A 170 -5.11 -10.47 3.62
CA LEU A 170 -4.41 -11.75 3.67
C LEU A 170 -3.82 -12.12 2.31
N ILE A 171 -4.45 -11.75 1.20
CA ILE A 171 -3.88 -11.90 -0.16
C ILE A 171 -2.56 -11.12 -0.27
N THR A 172 -2.45 -9.97 0.39
CA THR A 172 -1.19 -9.22 0.41
C THR A 172 -0.13 -9.91 1.26
N ALA A 173 -0.53 -10.53 2.38
CA ALA A 173 0.38 -11.33 3.20
C ALA A 173 0.88 -12.58 2.45
N ASP A 174 -0.01 -13.31 1.77
CA ASP A 174 0.35 -14.46 0.93
C ASP A 174 1.33 -14.05 -0.17
N ALA A 175 1.03 -12.95 -0.89
CA ALA A 175 1.92 -12.40 -1.91
C ALA A 175 3.30 -12.00 -1.34
N ALA A 176 3.35 -11.45 -0.12
CA ALA A 176 4.60 -11.10 0.56
C ALA A 176 5.45 -12.35 0.82
N LEU A 177 4.85 -13.42 1.34
CA LEU A 177 5.54 -14.69 1.60
C LEU A 177 6.08 -15.31 0.30
N GLU A 178 5.28 -15.32 -0.78
CA GLU A 178 5.73 -15.77 -2.11
C GLU A 178 6.90 -14.94 -2.66
N GLN A 179 6.99 -13.68 -2.24
CA GLN A 179 8.05 -12.73 -2.63
C GLN A 179 9.25 -12.72 -1.67
N ASN A 180 9.32 -13.63 -0.69
CA ASN A 180 10.33 -13.67 0.37
C ASN A 180 10.42 -12.37 1.18
N ARG A 181 9.26 -11.75 1.48
CA ARG A 181 9.14 -10.60 2.37
C ARG A 181 8.66 -11.04 3.74
N ASP A 182 9.21 -10.43 4.78
CA ASP A 182 8.76 -10.68 6.14
C ASP A 182 7.32 -10.19 6.32
N VAL A 183 6.52 -10.99 7.03
CA VAL A 183 5.14 -10.64 7.38
C VAL A 183 5.05 -10.50 8.88
N TYR A 184 4.66 -9.31 9.32
CA TYR A 184 4.38 -9.01 10.72
C TYR A 184 2.88 -8.80 10.92
N VAL A 185 2.40 -9.13 12.10
CA VAL A 185 0.96 -9.11 12.37
C VAL A 185 0.69 -8.44 13.71
N VAL A 186 -0.27 -7.57 13.75
CA VAL A 186 -0.77 -7.02 15.01
C VAL A 186 -1.71 -8.05 15.66
N PRO A 187 -1.39 -8.55 16.86
CA PRO A 187 -2.26 -9.50 17.56
C PRO A 187 -3.56 -8.82 17.97
N GLY A 188 -4.63 -9.59 18.01
CA GLY A 188 -5.91 -9.11 18.51
C GLY A 188 -6.60 -10.10 19.42
N ASN A 189 -7.71 -9.67 20.04
CA ASN A 189 -8.45 -10.47 20.99
C ASN A 189 -9.01 -11.75 20.37
N ILE A 190 -8.92 -12.85 21.09
CA ILE A 190 -9.53 -14.13 20.73
C ILE A 190 -11.05 -13.96 20.60
N GLY A 191 -11.63 -14.52 19.53
CA GLY A 191 -13.07 -14.44 19.26
C GLY A 191 -13.53 -13.12 18.61
N GLN A 192 -12.64 -12.17 18.37
CA GLN A 192 -12.98 -10.97 17.61
C GLN A 192 -12.82 -11.21 16.10
N PRO A 193 -13.87 -11.02 15.28
CA PRO A 193 -13.80 -11.33 13.84
C PRO A 193 -12.68 -10.61 13.07
N LEU A 194 -12.33 -9.37 13.45
CA LEU A 194 -11.26 -8.58 12.84
C LEU A 194 -9.85 -9.04 13.24
N SER A 195 -9.74 -9.88 14.27
CA SER A 195 -8.48 -10.43 14.76
C SER A 195 -8.20 -11.85 14.26
N GLU A 196 -9.25 -12.55 13.78
CA GLU A 196 -9.13 -13.98 13.45
C GLU A 196 -8.09 -14.27 12.37
N GLY A 197 -8.05 -13.48 11.30
CA GLY A 197 -7.05 -13.64 10.23
C GLY A 197 -5.64 -13.33 10.71
N CYS A 198 -5.48 -12.26 11.52
CA CYS A 198 -4.20 -11.92 12.13
C CYS A 198 -3.70 -13.03 13.07
N ASN A 199 -4.55 -13.48 13.99
CA ASN A 199 -4.19 -14.53 14.94
C ASN A 199 -3.89 -15.87 14.24
N GLU A 200 -4.47 -16.14 13.07
CA GLU A 200 -4.14 -17.31 12.27
C GLU A 200 -2.75 -17.20 11.62
N LEU A 201 -2.39 -16.04 11.08
CA LEU A 201 -1.04 -15.78 10.57
C LEU A 201 0.02 -15.95 11.66
N ILE A 202 -0.24 -15.49 12.90
CA ILE A 202 0.67 -15.69 14.04
C ILE A 202 0.90 -17.17 14.32
N LYS A 203 -0.14 -18.02 14.26
CA LYS A 203 0.02 -19.46 14.43
C LYS A 203 0.83 -20.12 13.32
N GLN A 204 0.88 -19.50 12.13
CA GLN A 204 1.67 -19.94 10.99
C GLN A 204 3.11 -19.44 11.01
N GLY A 205 3.47 -18.59 11.98
CA GLY A 205 4.85 -18.15 12.19
C GLY A 205 5.13 -16.69 11.80
N ALA A 206 4.07 -15.88 11.59
CA ALA A 206 4.21 -14.44 11.32
C ALA A 206 4.45 -13.65 12.62
#